data_c80c6903746e95e304b764868a4bf70a
#
_entry.id   c80c6903746e95e304b764868a4bf70a
#
_cell.length_a   1.000
_cell.length_b   1.000
_cell.length_c   1.000
_cell.angle_alpha   90.00
_cell.angle_beta   90.00
_cell.angle_gamma   90.00
#
_symmetry.space_group_name_H-M   'P 1'
#
loop_
_entity.id
_entity.type
_entity.pdbx_description
1 polymer ?
#
loop_
_entity_poly.entity_id
_entity_poly.type
_entity_poly.pdbx_seq_one_letter_code
_entity_poly.pdbx_strand_id
1 'polypeptide(L)'
;EGKAYLDQFLAAYVPVISGAIEEGKVSTIVVEGYTDSAGDEAYNLKLSEERAQTVADYIKAGYPELANVIEVVGNGENNLILDGEGKEDAAASRRVEVRYVLKTE
;
A
#
# COMPACT_ATOMS: atom_id res chain seq x y z
N GLU A 1 -12.38 0.85 12.13
CA GLU A 1 -12.87 0.29 10.85
C GLU A 1 -11.73 -0.12 9.91
N GLY A 2 -10.82 0.78 9.56
CA GLY A 2 -9.69 0.46 8.70
C GLY A 2 -8.75 -0.59 9.27
N LYS A 3 -8.53 -0.55 10.58
CA LYS A 3 -7.64 -1.50 11.25
C LYS A 3 -8.18 -2.92 11.25
N ALA A 4 -9.48 -3.10 11.46
CA ALA A 4 -10.07 -4.43 11.46
C ALA A 4 -9.96 -5.08 10.08
N TYR A 5 -10.20 -4.31 9.02
CA TYR A 5 -10.05 -4.78 7.66
C TYR A 5 -8.60 -5.15 7.37
N LEU A 6 -7.66 -4.28 7.77
CA LEU A 6 -6.25 -4.52 7.58
C LEU A 6 -5.77 -5.75 8.33
N ASP A 7 -6.25 -5.97 9.56
CA ASP A 7 -5.92 -7.16 10.34
C ASP A 7 -6.35 -8.44 9.63
N GLN A 8 -7.57 -8.46 9.08
CA GLN A 8 -8.07 -9.61 8.33
C GLN A 8 -7.24 -9.86 7.08
N PHE A 9 -6.91 -8.79 6.35
CA PHE A 9 -6.09 -8.88 5.16
C PHE A 9 -4.71 -9.46 5.49
N LEU A 10 -4.06 -8.94 6.53
CA LEU A 10 -2.74 -9.38 6.93
C LEU A 10 -2.75 -10.82 7.43
N ALA A 11 -3.76 -11.19 8.21
CA ALA A 11 -3.87 -12.57 8.72
C ALA A 11 -3.96 -13.58 7.58
N ALA A 12 -4.64 -13.23 6.49
CA ALA A 12 -4.77 -14.11 5.34
C ALA A 12 -3.54 -14.08 4.42
N TYR A 13 -2.93 -12.91 4.27
CA TYR A 13 -1.90 -12.68 3.25
C TYR A 13 -0.47 -12.90 3.73
N VAL A 14 -0.17 -12.49 4.96
CA VAL A 14 1.22 -12.55 5.45
C VAL A 14 1.81 -13.95 5.47
N PRO A 15 1.08 -14.99 5.92
CA PRO A 15 1.65 -16.35 5.88
C PRO A 15 2.07 -16.77 4.46
N VAL A 16 1.30 -16.39 3.45
CA VAL A 16 1.60 -16.71 2.06
C VAL A 16 2.83 -15.93 1.59
N ILE A 17 2.88 -14.64 1.90
CA ILE A 17 4.00 -13.78 1.50
C ILE A 17 5.28 -14.19 2.22
N SER A 18 5.20 -14.49 3.53
CA SER A 18 6.36 -14.92 4.30
C SER A 18 6.95 -16.20 3.75
N GLY A 19 6.09 -17.16 3.38
CA GLY A 19 6.55 -18.39 2.74
C GLY A 19 7.24 -18.13 1.42
N ALA A 20 6.69 -17.22 0.60
CA ALA A 20 7.28 -16.85 -0.68
C ALA A 20 8.63 -16.15 -0.51
N ILE A 21 8.78 -15.33 0.54
CA ILE A 21 10.04 -14.65 0.84
C ILE A 21 11.10 -15.68 1.25
N GLU A 22 10.74 -16.63 2.12
CA GLU A 22 11.66 -17.69 2.55
C GLU A 22 12.13 -18.54 1.39
N GLU A 23 11.27 -18.75 0.39
CA GLU A 23 11.63 -19.48 -0.82
C GLU A 23 12.38 -18.63 -1.84
N GLY A 24 12.59 -17.34 -1.55
CA GLY A 24 13.28 -16.43 -2.43
C GLY A 24 12.46 -15.97 -3.63
N LYS A 25 11.14 -16.11 -3.58
CA LYS A 25 10.25 -15.73 -4.68
C LYS A 25 9.78 -14.29 -4.63
N VAL A 26 9.78 -13.68 -3.45
CA VAL A 26 9.38 -12.28 -3.26
C VAL A 26 10.58 -11.50 -2.76
N SER A 27 10.89 -10.39 -3.43
CA SER A 27 12.00 -9.53 -3.04
C SER A 27 11.57 -8.36 -2.18
N THR A 28 10.39 -7.79 -2.45
CA THR A 28 9.95 -6.54 -1.84
C THR A 28 8.44 -6.52 -1.70
N ILE A 29 7.97 -5.89 -0.62
CA ILE A 29 6.56 -5.55 -0.42
C ILE A 29 6.49 -4.04 -0.57
N VAL A 30 5.65 -3.55 -1.47
CA VAL A 30 5.51 -2.13 -1.74
C VAL A 30 4.17 -1.65 -1.20
N VAL A 31 4.22 -0.63 -0.34
CA VAL A 31 3.02 0.02 0.20
C VAL A 31 2.91 1.37 -0.50
N GLU A 32 1.87 1.54 -1.30
CA GLU A 32 1.68 2.72 -2.13
C GLU A 32 0.46 3.50 -1.67
N GLY A 33 0.64 4.78 -1.40
CA GLY A 33 -0.44 5.68 -1.02
C GLY A 33 -0.94 6.50 -2.20
N TYR A 34 -2.23 6.78 -2.21
CA TYR A 34 -2.88 7.57 -3.26
C TYR A 34 -3.85 8.56 -2.64
N THR A 35 -4.08 9.65 -3.35
CA THR A 35 -5.07 10.67 -2.98
C THR A 35 -6.03 10.91 -4.12
N ASP A 36 -7.10 11.68 -3.87
CA ASP A 36 -7.89 12.25 -4.94
C ASP A 36 -7.17 13.48 -5.50
N SER A 37 -7.78 14.16 -6.47
CA SER A 37 -7.18 15.33 -7.11
C SER A 37 -7.46 16.65 -6.40
N ALA A 38 -8.16 16.63 -5.28
CA ALA A 38 -8.50 17.86 -4.55
C ALA A 38 -7.27 18.43 -3.85
N GLY A 39 -7.06 19.73 -3.98
CA GLY A 39 -5.97 20.42 -3.29
C GLY A 39 -4.67 20.47 -4.07
N ASP A 40 -3.62 20.82 -3.38
CA ASP A 40 -2.29 21.01 -3.97
C ASP A 40 -1.61 19.68 -4.26
N GLU A 41 -1.01 19.56 -5.45
CA GLU A 41 -0.34 18.34 -5.88
C GLU A 41 0.82 17.95 -4.97
N ALA A 42 1.65 18.90 -4.58
CA ALA A 42 2.78 18.63 -3.70
C ALA A 42 2.32 18.18 -2.31
N TYR A 43 1.25 18.79 -1.81
CA TYR A 43 0.66 18.39 -0.54
C TYR A 43 0.11 16.97 -0.61
N ASN A 44 -0.58 16.64 -1.71
CA ASN A 44 -1.16 15.32 -1.91
C ASN A 44 -0.09 14.24 -2.02
N LEU A 45 1.03 14.55 -2.67
CA LEU A 45 2.14 13.62 -2.78
C LEU A 45 2.68 13.27 -1.39
N LYS A 46 2.92 14.29 -0.56
CA LYS A 46 3.39 14.10 0.80
C LYS A 46 2.39 13.34 1.66
N LEU A 47 1.10 13.70 1.54
CA LEU A 47 0.03 13.05 2.29
C LEU A 47 -0.08 11.57 1.95
N SER A 48 0.04 11.23 0.67
CA SER A 48 -0.01 9.84 0.23
C SER A 48 1.16 9.03 0.79
N GLU A 49 2.35 9.64 0.85
CA GLU A 49 3.51 9.00 1.44
C GLU A 49 3.32 8.76 2.94
N GLU A 50 2.79 9.75 3.65
CA GLU A 50 2.52 9.62 5.10
C GLU A 50 1.48 8.52 5.39
N ARG A 51 0.45 8.42 4.56
CA ARG A 51 -0.56 7.38 4.71
C ARG A 51 0.03 5.99 4.45
N ALA A 52 0.85 5.87 3.42
CA ALA A 52 1.53 4.61 3.12
C ALA A 52 2.49 4.24 4.25
N GLN A 53 3.20 5.22 4.80
CA GLN A 53 4.11 4.98 5.92
C GLN A 53 3.37 4.48 7.15
N THR A 54 2.19 5.05 7.43
CA THR A 54 1.37 4.61 8.56
C THR A 54 0.97 3.13 8.41
N VAL A 55 0.56 2.72 7.21
CA VAL A 55 0.22 1.32 6.95
C VAL A 55 1.47 0.43 7.06
N ALA A 56 2.59 0.88 6.51
CA ALA A 56 3.84 0.12 6.59
C ALA A 56 4.28 -0.08 8.05
N ASP A 57 4.19 0.97 8.86
CA ASP A 57 4.53 0.88 10.28
C ASP A 57 3.63 -0.09 11.02
N TYR A 58 2.34 -0.09 10.68
CA TYR A 58 1.39 -1.03 11.27
C TYR A 58 1.75 -2.48 10.91
N ILE A 59 2.12 -2.72 9.66
CA ILE A 59 2.54 -4.05 9.21
C ILE A 59 3.80 -4.48 9.94
N LYS A 60 4.79 -3.59 10.05
CA LYS A 60 6.05 -3.89 10.73
C LYS A 60 5.85 -4.19 12.22
N ALA A 61 4.92 -3.49 12.86
CA ALA A 61 4.62 -3.72 14.28
C ALA A 61 4.01 -5.09 14.52
N GLY A 62 3.12 -5.54 13.62
CA GLY A 62 2.49 -6.85 13.72
C GLY A 62 3.33 -7.99 13.17
N TYR A 63 4.21 -7.71 12.22
CA TYR A 63 5.02 -8.71 11.52
C TYR A 63 6.45 -8.20 11.33
N PRO A 64 7.24 -8.17 12.42
CA PRO A 64 8.61 -7.62 12.36
C PRO A 64 9.52 -8.30 11.33
N GLU A 65 9.23 -9.54 10.99
CA GLU A 65 10.02 -10.28 10.00
C GLU A 65 9.94 -9.65 8.60
N LEU A 66 8.94 -8.82 8.34
CA LEU A 66 8.78 -8.16 7.05
C LEU A 66 9.45 -6.78 6.98
N ALA A 67 9.98 -6.29 8.10
CA ALA A 67 10.46 -4.90 8.20
C ALA A 67 11.52 -4.55 7.15
N ASN A 68 12.39 -5.49 6.80
CA ASN A 68 13.51 -5.22 5.88
C ASN A 68 13.13 -5.31 4.40
N VAL A 69 11.91 -5.74 4.09
CA VAL A 69 11.46 -5.93 2.70
C VAL A 69 10.33 -4.98 2.30
N ILE A 70 9.95 -4.06 3.17
CA ILE A 70 8.88 -3.11 2.88
C ILE A 70 9.43 -1.81 2.33
N GLU A 71 8.88 -1.37 1.20
CA GLU A 71 9.14 -0.04 0.62
C GLU A 71 7.86 0.78 0.68
N VAL A 72 8.01 2.08 0.93
CA VAL A 72 6.89 3.03 0.99
C VAL A 72 6.98 3.98 -0.19
N VAL A 73 5.87 4.13 -0.91
CA VAL A 73 5.81 5.02 -2.07
C VAL A 73 4.57 5.91 -1.96
N GLY A 74 4.76 7.20 -2.15
CA GLY A 74 3.66 8.15 -2.25
C GLY A 74 3.43 8.51 -3.71
N ASN A 75 2.26 8.21 -4.23
CA ASN A 75 1.90 8.50 -5.62
C ASN A 75 0.98 9.71 -5.78
N GLY A 76 0.46 10.26 -4.67
CA GLY A 76 -0.43 11.41 -4.72
C GLY A 76 -1.65 11.13 -5.59
N GLU A 77 -1.92 12.03 -6.53
CA GLU A 77 -3.07 11.93 -7.42
C GLU A 77 -2.76 11.29 -8.78
N ASN A 78 -1.60 10.62 -8.90
CA ASN A 78 -1.15 10.09 -10.20
C ASN A 78 -2.02 8.97 -10.79
N ASN A 79 -2.69 8.20 -9.96
CA ASN A 79 -3.51 7.08 -10.43
C ASN A 79 -4.92 7.15 -9.89
N LEU A 80 -5.68 8.13 -10.38
CA LEU A 80 -7.06 8.33 -9.96
C LEU A 80 -7.94 7.16 -10.42
N ILE A 81 -8.89 6.78 -9.56
CA ILE A 81 -9.90 5.81 -9.94
C ILE A 81 -11.10 6.54 -10.52
N LEU A 82 -11.55 6.08 -11.67
CA LEU A 82 -12.67 6.68 -12.37
C LEU A 82 -13.92 5.82 -12.17
N ASP A 83 -15.07 6.47 -12.12
CA ASP A 83 -16.35 5.78 -12.07
C ASP A 83 -16.77 5.27 -13.45
N GLY A 84 -17.95 4.66 -13.56
CA GLY A 84 -18.44 4.12 -14.83
C GLY A 84 -18.72 5.17 -15.91
N GLU A 85 -18.72 6.46 -15.55
CA GLU A 85 -18.93 7.56 -16.48
C GLU A 85 -17.62 8.27 -16.85
N GLY A 86 -16.50 7.77 -16.38
CA GLY A 86 -15.18 8.35 -16.65
C GLY A 86 -14.85 9.55 -15.78
N LYS A 87 -15.61 9.78 -14.71
CA LYS A 87 -15.35 10.86 -13.76
C LYS A 87 -14.55 10.32 -12.57
N GLU A 88 -13.81 11.20 -11.93
CA GLU A 88 -13.03 10.82 -10.76
C GLU A 88 -13.92 10.33 -9.62
N ASP A 89 -13.61 9.16 -9.08
CA ASP A 89 -14.20 8.67 -7.84
C ASP A 89 -13.25 9.04 -6.70
N ALA A 90 -13.51 10.18 -6.05
CA ALA A 90 -12.62 10.73 -5.04
C ALA A 90 -12.46 9.77 -3.86
N ALA A 91 -13.53 9.17 -3.39
CA ALA A 91 -13.47 8.25 -2.26
C ALA A 91 -12.64 7.02 -2.56
N ALA A 92 -12.81 6.45 -3.76
CA ALA A 92 -12.03 5.28 -4.17
C ALA A 92 -10.58 5.63 -4.46
N SER A 93 -10.31 6.88 -4.90
CA SER A 93 -8.96 7.33 -5.19
C SER A 93 -8.12 7.51 -3.93
N ARG A 94 -8.73 7.83 -2.79
CA ARG A 94 -8.04 7.97 -1.51
C ARG A 94 -7.82 6.59 -0.90
N ARG A 95 -6.69 5.97 -1.24
CA ARG A 95 -6.43 4.59 -0.85
C ARG A 95 -4.95 4.32 -0.59
N VAL A 96 -4.71 3.18 0.03
CA VAL A 96 -3.36 2.60 0.13
C VAL A 96 -3.43 1.23 -0.50
N GLU A 97 -2.49 0.93 -1.38
CA GLU A 97 -2.38 -0.38 -2.02
C GLU A 97 -1.13 -1.08 -1.51
N VAL A 98 -1.23 -2.38 -1.30
CA VAL A 98 -0.09 -3.20 -0.89
C VAL A 98 0.14 -4.23 -2.00
N ARG A 99 1.34 -4.25 -2.55
CA ARG A 99 1.70 -5.23 -3.56
C ARG A 99 3.07 -5.83 -3.26
N TYR A 100 3.36 -6.95 -3.82
CA TYR A 100 4.67 -7.57 -3.68
C TYR A 100 5.33 -7.69 -5.04
N VAL A 101 6.66 -7.61 -5.02
CA VAL A 101 7.45 -7.73 -6.24
C VAL A 101 8.07 -9.12 -6.26
N LEU A 102 7.80 -9.86 -7.32
CA LEU A 102 8.37 -11.19 -7.49
C LEU A 102 9.83 -11.07 -7.91
N LYS A 103 10.64 -11.96 -7.36
CA LYS A 103 12.04 -12.01 -7.72
C LYS A 103 12.15 -12.71 -9.08
N THR A 104 12.78 -12.01 -10.03
CA THR A 104 13.04 -12.56 -11.35
C THR A 104 14.51 -12.92 -11.45
N GLU A 105 14.76 -14.03 -12.08
CA GLU A 105 16.13 -14.45 -12.35
C GLU A 105 16.45 -14.38 -13.83
#